data_4edc388435821dd1b633cb9ff965efe3
#
_entry.id   4edc388435821dd1b633cb9ff965efe3
#
_cell.length_a   1.000
_cell.length_b   1.000
_cell.length_c   1.000
_cell.angle_alpha   90.00
_cell.angle_beta   90.00
_cell.angle_gamma   90.00
#
_symmetry.space_group_name_H-M   'P 1'
#
loop_
_entity.id
_entity.type
_entity.pdbx_description
1 polymer ?
#
loop_
_entity_poly.entity_id
_entity_poly.type
_entity_poly.pdbx_seq_one_letter_code
_entity_poly.pdbx_strand_id
1 'polypeptide(L)'
;MEQNLAMLKIDLGITTTAYDTRLTALLNTAAGRIAEEGITLDATRADDNALLVMYAGWLWRKRDTMEGMPRMLRYALNNRLFAEKMA
;
A
#
# COMPACT_ATOMS: atom_id res chain seq x y z
N MET A 1 -10.23 -6.44 -1.18
CA MET A 1 -9.61 -5.95 0.05
C MET A 1 -9.13 -7.07 0.96
N GLU A 2 -9.87 -8.16 1.09
CA GLU A 2 -9.45 -9.29 1.93
C GLU A 2 -8.13 -9.89 1.47
N GLN A 3 -7.93 -10.02 0.17
CA GLN A 3 -6.70 -10.55 -0.39
C GLN A 3 -5.51 -9.63 -0.05
N ASN A 4 -5.71 -8.33 -0.13
CA ASN A 4 -4.66 -7.37 0.21
C ASN A 4 -4.36 -7.38 1.70
N LEU A 5 -5.37 -7.56 2.54
CA LEU A 5 -5.16 -7.71 3.98
C LEU A 5 -4.30 -8.93 4.27
N ALA A 6 -4.60 -10.06 3.63
CA ALA A 6 -3.82 -11.29 3.82
C ALA A 6 -2.35 -11.08 3.41
N MET A 7 -2.12 -10.45 2.26
CA MET A 7 -0.76 -10.16 1.80
C MET A 7 -0.02 -9.24 2.75
N LEU A 8 -0.69 -8.20 3.24
CA LEU A 8 -0.10 -7.26 4.17
C LEU A 8 0.30 -7.96 5.46
N LYS A 9 -0.56 -8.84 5.98
CA LYS A 9 -0.26 -9.58 7.19
C LYS A 9 0.96 -10.49 7.02
N ILE A 10 1.07 -11.14 5.86
CA ILE A 10 2.23 -11.98 5.56
C ILE A 10 3.49 -11.12 5.54
N ASP A 11 3.46 -9.98 4.87
CA ASP A 11 4.62 -9.10 4.75
C ASP A 11 5.07 -8.56 6.11
N LEU A 12 4.13 -8.34 7.03
CA LEU A 12 4.42 -7.80 8.35
C LEU A 12 4.67 -8.88 9.41
N GLY A 13 4.47 -10.16 9.04
CA GLY A 13 4.65 -11.26 9.99
C GLY A 13 3.55 -11.33 11.04
N ILE A 14 2.36 -10.84 10.74
CA ILE A 14 1.24 -10.84 11.68
C ILE A 14 0.35 -12.06 11.41
N THR A 15 0.15 -12.89 12.43
CA THR A 15 -0.64 -14.13 12.31
C THR A 15 -1.97 -14.07 13.06
N THR A 16 -2.18 -13.06 13.90
CA THR A 16 -3.40 -12.89 14.68
C THR A 16 -4.40 -11.99 13.96
N THR A 17 -5.68 -12.07 14.34
CA THR A 17 -6.71 -11.18 13.81
C THR A 17 -6.84 -9.88 14.60
N ALA A 18 -6.05 -9.72 15.67
CA ALA A 18 -6.15 -8.58 16.58
C ALA A 18 -6.00 -7.23 15.89
N TYR A 19 -5.24 -7.17 14.79
CA TYR A 19 -4.95 -5.91 14.10
C TYR A 19 -5.69 -5.77 12.77
N ASP A 20 -6.60 -6.68 12.44
CA ASP A 20 -7.25 -6.69 11.12
C ASP A 20 -7.98 -5.37 10.83
N THR A 21 -8.72 -4.84 11.80
CA THR A 21 -9.43 -3.57 11.61
C THR A 21 -8.46 -2.43 11.35
N ARG A 22 -7.37 -2.38 12.11
CA ARG A 22 -6.36 -1.33 11.95
C ARG A 22 -5.66 -1.46 10.59
N LEU A 23 -5.29 -2.68 10.20
CA LEU A 23 -4.61 -2.91 8.92
C LEU A 23 -5.53 -2.58 7.75
N THR A 24 -6.81 -2.91 7.84
CA THR A 24 -7.79 -2.55 6.81
C THR A 24 -7.90 -1.04 6.68
N ALA A 25 -7.90 -0.31 7.79
CA ALA A 25 -7.92 1.15 7.77
C ALA A 25 -6.67 1.70 7.08
N LEU A 26 -5.51 1.10 7.31
CA LEU A 26 -4.26 1.52 6.65
C LEU A 26 -4.31 1.26 5.15
N LEU A 27 -4.89 0.13 4.72
CA LEU A 27 -5.07 -0.15 3.30
C LEU A 27 -5.96 0.90 2.65
N ASN A 28 -7.05 1.28 3.32
CA ASN A 28 -7.94 2.31 2.80
C ASN A 28 -7.25 3.67 2.73
N THR A 29 -6.47 4.01 3.75
CA THR A 29 -5.70 5.25 3.76
C THR A 29 -4.67 5.26 2.64
N ALA A 30 -3.97 4.15 2.45
CA ALA A 30 -2.98 4.02 1.37
C ALA A 30 -3.65 4.20 0.01
N ALA A 31 -4.80 3.57 -0.20
CA ALA A 31 -5.54 3.69 -1.46
C ALA A 31 -5.91 5.14 -1.73
N GLY A 32 -6.37 5.87 -0.71
CA GLY A 32 -6.72 7.28 -0.85
C GLY A 32 -5.53 8.15 -1.20
N ARG A 33 -4.39 7.91 -0.56
CA ARG A 33 -3.17 8.69 -0.81
C ARG A 33 -2.60 8.43 -2.20
N ILE A 34 -2.65 7.17 -2.65
CA ILE A 34 -2.22 6.82 -3.99
C ILE A 34 -3.11 7.50 -5.03
N ALA A 35 -4.42 7.52 -4.79
CA ALA A 35 -5.36 8.20 -5.68
C ALA A 35 -5.07 9.71 -5.75
N GLU A 36 -4.69 10.31 -4.63
CA GLU A 36 -4.33 11.73 -4.58
C GLU A 36 -3.11 12.05 -5.45
N GLU A 37 -2.24 11.07 -5.69
CA GLU A 37 -1.09 11.26 -6.56
C GLU A 37 -1.44 11.17 -8.04
N GLY A 38 -2.68 10.82 -8.37
CA GLY A 38 -3.13 10.74 -9.76
C GLY A 38 -3.11 9.32 -10.33
N ILE A 39 -2.99 8.31 -9.48
CA ILE A 39 -2.94 6.91 -9.88
C ILE A 39 -4.30 6.26 -9.66
N THR A 40 -4.84 5.64 -10.72
CA THR A 40 -6.07 4.85 -10.61
C THR A 40 -5.70 3.39 -10.46
N LEU A 41 -5.78 2.88 -9.23
CA LEU A 41 -5.43 1.49 -8.95
C LEU A 41 -6.45 0.54 -9.58
N ASP A 42 -5.94 -0.53 -10.17
CA ASP A 42 -6.75 -1.58 -10.78
C ASP A 42 -6.62 -2.83 -9.91
N ALA A 43 -7.70 -3.19 -9.22
CA ALA A 43 -7.70 -4.30 -8.27
C ALA A 43 -7.45 -5.67 -8.94
N THR A 44 -7.57 -5.74 -10.27
CA THR A 44 -7.31 -6.98 -10.99
C THR A 44 -5.83 -7.15 -11.34
N ARG A 45 -5.01 -6.13 -11.14
CA ARG A 45 -3.58 -6.18 -11.47
C ARG A 45 -2.75 -6.47 -10.22
N ALA A 46 -1.91 -7.49 -10.32
CA ALA A 46 -1.05 -7.89 -9.21
C ALA A 46 -0.10 -6.75 -8.81
N ASP A 47 0.43 -6.02 -9.79
CA ASP A 47 1.36 -4.91 -9.53
C ASP A 47 0.70 -3.80 -8.71
N ASP A 48 -0.54 -3.46 -9.02
CA ASP A 48 -1.25 -2.41 -8.30
C ASP A 48 -1.59 -2.87 -6.88
N ASN A 49 -1.95 -4.13 -6.71
CA ASN A 49 -2.21 -4.68 -5.38
C ASN A 49 -0.93 -4.71 -4.54
N ALA A 50 0.21 -5.07 -5.16
CA ALA A 50 1.49 -5.06 -4.47
C ALA A 50 1.88 -3.65 -4.04
N LEU A 51 1.64 -2.64 -4.89
CA LEU A 51 1.91 -1.25 -4.55
C LEU A 51 1.09 -0.80 -3.36
N LEU A 52 -0.19 -1.15 -3.34
CA LEU A 52 -1.09 -0.81 -2.24
C LEU A 52 -0.60 -1.43 -0.92
N VAL A 53 -0.23 -2.71 -0.96
CA VAL A 53 0.25 -3.42 0.22
C VAL A 53 1.58 -2.82 0.71
N MET A 54 2.46 -2.47 -0.20
CA MET A 54 3.75 -1.84 0.14
C MET A 54 3.53 -0.50 0.84
N TYR A 55 2.62 0.31 0.33
CA TYR A 55 2.30 1.61 0.91
C TYR A 55 1.72 1.45 2.33
N ALA A 56 0.76 0.54 2.48
CA ALA A 56 0.13 0.28 3.77
C ALA A 56 1.16 -0.26 4.78
N GLY A 57 2.08 -1.11 4.32
CA GLY A 57 3.16 -1.63 5.16
C GLY A 57 4.06 -0.52 5.68
N TRP A 58 4.38 0.46 4.83
CA TRP A 58 5.16 1.61 5.26
C TRP A 58 4.39 2.42 6.30
N LEU A 59 3.09 2.65 6.09
CA LEU A 59 2.26 3.38 7.06
C LEU A 59 2.24 2.67 8.42
N TRP A 60 2.19 1.34 8.41
CA TRP A 60 2.25 0.57 9.65
C TRP A 60 3.58 0.75 10.37
N ARG A 61 4.69 0.66 9.63
CA ARG A 61 6.03 0.77 10.23
C ARG A 61 6.32 2.16 10.76
N LYS A 62 5.85 3.20 10.07
CA LYS A 62 6.13 4.57 10.50
C LYS A 62 5.26 5.06 11.65
N ARG A 63 4.27 4.27 12.09
CA ARG A 63 3.39 4.71 13.17
C ARG A 63 4.13 5.03 14.47
N ASP A 64 5.27 4.38 14.67
CA ASP A 64 6.10 4.54 15.87
C ASP A 64 7.39 5.30 15.58
N THR A 65 7.58 5.76 14.35
CA THR A 65 8.82 6.40 13.93
C THR A 65 8.53 7.61 13.06
N MET A 66 9.57 8.41 12.83
CA MET A 66 9.48 9.55 11.93
C MET A 66 10.11 9.23 10.57
N GLU A 67 10.23 7.94 10.23
CA GLU A 67 10.89 7.57 8.99
C GLU A 67 10.14 8.08 7.77
N GLY A 68 10.89 8.56 6.79
CA GLY A 68 10.32 9.00 5.52
C GLY A 68 9.98 7.83 4.63
N MET A 69 9.33 8.13 3.49
CA MET A 69 8.96 7.11 2.53
C MET A 69 10.21 6.41 1.98
N PRO A 70 10.24 5.06 1.97
CA PRO A 70 11.35 4.34 1.38
C PRO A 70 11.52 4.69 -0.10
N ARG A 71 12.77 4.74 -0.55
CA ARG A 71 13.08 5.08 -1.94
C ARG A 71 12.41 4.13 -2.93
N MET A 72 12.38 2.83 -2.61
CA MET A 72 11.77 1.83 -3.48
C MET A 72 10.28 2.08 -3.66
N LEU A 73 9.60 2.49 -2.59
CA LEU A 73 8.17 2.83 -2.67
C LEU A 73 7.98 4.06 -3.54
N ARG A 74 8.80 5.09 -3.37
CA ARG A 74 8.71 6.30 -4.19
C ARG A 74 8.97 5.99 -5.66
N TYR A 75 9.92 5.12 -5.97
CA TYR A 75 10.16 4.69 -7.34
C TYR A 75 8.94 3.97 -7.92
N ALA A 76 8.35 3.05 -7.14
CA ALA A 76 7.19 2.30 -7.61
C ALA A 76 6.01 3.22 -7.90
N LEU A 77 5.78 4.21 -7.04
CA LEU A 77 4.72 5.20 -7.25
C LEU A 77 4.98 6.03 -8.50
N ASN A 78 6.20 6.50 -8.67
CA ASN A 78 6.55 7.32 -9.83
C ASN A 78 6.41 6.54 -11.13
N ASN A 79 6.84 5.29 -11.14
CA ASN A 79 6.72 4.43 -12.32
C ASN A 79 5.25 4.18 -12.65
N ARG A 80 4.42 3.92 -11.65
CA ARG A 80 3.00 3.67 -11.87
C ARG A 80 2.29 4.94 -12.36
N LEU A 81 2.64 6.10 -11.79
CA LEU A 81 2.08 7.38 -12.22
C LEU A 81 2.45 7.67 -13.67
N PHE A 82 3.70 7.40 -14.04
CA PHE A 82 4.14 7.57 -15.43
C PHE A 82 3.31 6.69 -16.37
N ALA A 83 3.08 5.43 -15.99
CA ALA A 83 2.26 4.52 -16.79
C ALA A 83 0.81 5.02 -16.90
N GLU A 84 0.28 5.61 -15.83
CA GLU A 84 -1.06 6.19 -15.83
C GLU A 84 -1.16 7.31 -16.88
N LYS A 85 -0.17 8.18 -16.93
CA LYS A 85 -0.17 9.32 -17.86
C LYS A 85 0.05 8.90 -19.31
N MET A 86 0.68 7.75 -19.51
CA MET A 86 0.94 7.23 -20.85
C MET A 86 -0.21 6.42 -21.43
N ALA A 87 -1.17 6.05 -20.60
CA ALA A 87 -2.30 5.21 -21.01
C ALA A 87 -3.32 6.00 -21.85
#